data_465191579ecd1f408a740bb022e097e1
#
_entry.id   465191579ecd1f408a740bb022e097e1
#
_cell.length_a   1.000
_cell.length_b   1.000
_cell.length_c   1.000
_cell.angle_alpha   90.00
_cell.angle_beta   90.00
_cell.angle_gamma   90.00
#
_symmetry.space_group_name_H-M   'P 1'
#
loop_
_entity.id
_entity.type
_entity.pdbx_description
1 polymer ?
#
loop_
_entity_poly.entity_id
_entity_poly.type
_entity_poly.pdbx_seq_one_letter_code
_entity_poly.pdbx_strand_id
1 'polypeptide(L)'
;MSSREISNAKSGISPDKSVVRKEIGFRDPVVERVVDKFVQRSNIGFEKYGRTLHTERTGGHKDLGGYLNDIQEELMDAVLYIQAAREEFKNKTPITECVDYDADYEDSIDEE
;
A
#
# COMPACT_ATOMS: atom_id res chain seq x y z
N MET A 1 1.32 -4.00 25.23
CA MET A 1 2.40 -3.85 25.08
C MET A 1 3.16 -4.87 24.48
N SER A 2 3.20 -5.90 24.95
CA SER A 2 4.06 -6.90 24.38
C SER A 2 3.63 -7.34 23.00
N SER A 3 2.37 -7.19 22.63
CA SER A 3 1.99 -7.60 21.28
C SER A 3 2.65 -6.72 20.22
N ARG A 4 2.86 -5.45 20.55
CA ARG A 4 3.52 -4.57 19.59
C ARG A 4 4.98 -4.95 19.43
N GLU A 5 5.63 -5.29 20.52
CA GLU A 5 7.01 -5.73 20.44
C GLU A 5 7.12 -7.03 19.66
N ILE A 6 6.17 -7.91 19.86
CA ILE A 6 6.17 -9.17 19.14
C ILE A 6 6.00 -8.93 17.64
N SER A 7 5.17 -7.97 17.28
CA SER A 7 5.01 -7.64 15.87
C SER A 7 6.30 -7.15 15.26
N ASN A 8 7.02 -6.32 15.96
CA ASN A 8 8.30 -5.84 15.46
C ASN A 8 9.27 -6.99 15.26
N ALA A 9 9.29 -7.90 16.22
CA ALA A 9 10.17 -9.07 16.07
C ALA A 9 9.78 -9.87 14.84
N LYS A 10 8.48 -10.04 14.60
CA LYS A 10 8.04 -10.81 13.45
C LYS A 10 8.39 -10.14 12.14
N SER A 11 8.45 -8.83 12.12
CA SER A 11 8.78 -8.13 10.89
C SER A 11 10.27 -8.11 10.62
N GLY A 12 11.08 -8.66 11.52
CA GLY A 12 12.50 -8.81 11.25
C GLY A 12 13.35 -7.64 11.64
N ILE A 13 12.80 -6.68 12.36
CA ILE A 13 13.56 -5.51 12.77
C ILE A 13 14.29 -5.81 14.06
N SER A 14 15.60 -5.71 14.03
CA SER A 14 16.37 -5.90 15.24
C SER A 14 16.36 -4.62 16.06
N PRO A 15 16.55 -4.74 17.37
CA PRO A 15 16.53 -3.56 18.23
C PRO A 15 17.86 -2.84 18.12
N ASP A 16 17.94 -1.83 17.28
CA ASP A 16 19.13 -1.01 17.23
C ASP A 16 18.71 0.45 17.30
N LYS A 17 19.71 1.31 17.36
CA LYS A 17 19.46 2.72 17.64
C LYS A 17 18.87 3.45 16.45
N SER A 18 19.00 2.89 15.25
CA SER A 18 18.44 3.54 14.08
C SER A 18 16.94 3.30 13.93
N VAL A 19 16.37 2.44 14.76
CA VAL A 19 14.96 2.13 14.69
C VAL A 19 14.22 2.89 15.77
N VAL A 20 13.23 3.67 15.36
CA VAL A 20 12.37 4.41 16.27
C VAL A 20 11.14 3.55 16.54
N ARG A 21 10.79 3.42 17.82
CA ARG A 21 9.65 2.61 18.20
C ARG A 21 8.58 3.48 18.80
N LYS A 22 7.36 3.24 18.39
CA LYS A 22 6.21 3.97 18.92
C LYS A 22 5.09 2.99 19.16
N GLU A 23 4.32 3.26 20.19
CA GLU A 23 3.13 2.48 20.46
C GLU A 23 1.93 3.28 20.03
N ILE A 24 1.10 2.70 19.15
CA ILE A 24 -0.02 3.40 18.55
C ILE A 24 -1.28 2.60 18.82
N GLY A 25 -2.31 3.28 19.32
CA GLY A 25 -3.61 2.65 19.47
C GLY A 25 -4.40 2.77 18.19
N PHE A 26 -5.08 1.70 17.81
CA PHE A 26 -5.89 1.68 16.61
C PHE A 26 -7.34 1.46 16.99
N ARG A 27 -8.20 2.36 16.53
CA ARG A 27 -9.63 2.18 16.70
C ARG A 27 -10.19 1.21 15.68
N ASP A 28 -9.58 1.17 14.49
CA ASP A 28 -10.09 0.41 13.36
C ASP A 28 -9.12 -0.72 13.03
N PRO A 29 -9.54 -1.97 13.17
CA PRO A 29 -8.65 -3.10 12.86
C PRO A 29 -8.18 -3.13 11.40
N VAL A 30 -8.96 -2.58 10.48
CA VAL A 30 -8.54 -2.51 9.09
C VAL A 30 -7.33 -1.60 8.95
N VAL A 31 -7.35 -0.47 9.66
CA VAL A 31 -6.23 0.44 9.63
C VAL A 31 -4.99 -0.22 10.19
N GLU A 32 -5.17 -0.95 11.28
CA GLU A 32 -4.02 -1.65 11.87
C GLU A 32 -3.38 -2.58 10.86
N ARG A 33 -4.20 -3.35 10.15
CA ARG A 33 -3.65 -4.29 9.19
C ARG A 33 -2.93 -3.61 8.04
N VAL A 34 -3.43 -2.45 7.61
CA VAL A 34 -2.76 -1.71 6.55
C VAL A 34 -1.43 -1.15 7.04
N VAL A 35 -1.41 -0.64 8.27
CA VAL A 35 -0.16 -0.11 8.81
C VAL A 35 0.88 -1.22 8.93
N ASP A 36 0.47 -2.41 9.35
CA ASP A 36 1.40 -3.54 9.41
C ASP A 36 2.00 -3.82 8.03
N LYS A 37 1.19 -3.74 7.00
CA LYS A 37 1.70 -3.95 5.65
C LYS A 37 2.68 -2.86 5.23
N PHE A 38 2.42 -1.62 5.63
CA PHE A 38 3.38 -0.55 5.35
C PHE A 38 4.73 -0.85 5.98
N VAL A 39 4.71 -1.28 7.22
CA VAL A 39 5.98 -1.56 7.92
C VAL A 39 6.71 -2.70 7.22
N GLN A 40 6.00 -3.76 6.86
CA GLN A 40 6.63 -4.88 6.19
C GLN A 40 7.22 -4.47 4.86
N ARG A 41 6.50 -3.67 4.10
CA ARG A 41 7.01 -3.22 2.81
C ARG A 41 8.26 -2.39 2.98
N SER A 42 8.27 -1.53 3.99
CA SER A 42 9.43 -0.70 4.27
C SER A 42 10.65 -1.56 4.61
N ASN A 43 10.43 -2.58 5.43
CA ASN A 43 11.53 -3.45 5.83
C ASN A 43 12.08 -4.26 4.66
N ILE A 44 11.19 -4.76 3.82
CA ILE A 44 11.61 -5.51 2.65
C ILE A 44 12.43 -4.62 1.72
N GLY A 45 12.00 -3.38 1.53
CA GLY A 45 12.74 -2.46 0.69
C GLY A 45 14.11 -2.16 1.26
N PHE A 46 14.19 -2.00 2.58
CA PHE A 46 15.47 -1.74 3.19
C PHE A 46 16.42 -2.92 3.03
N GLU A 47 15.92 -4.13 3.22
CA GLU A 47 16.76 -5.32 3.05
C GLU A 47 17.25 -5.45 1.61
N LYS A 48 16.41 -5.03 0.68
CA LYS A 48 16.73 -5.21 -0.73
C LYS A 48 17.69 -4.15 -1.25
N TYR A 49 17.51 -2.91 -0.82
CA TYR A 49 18.25 -1.78 -1.39
C TYR A 49 19.23 -1.14 -0.43
N GLY A 50 19.16 -1.47 0.85
CA GLY A 50 20.09 -0.93 1.82
C GLY A 50 19.84 0.52 2.17
N ARG A 51 18.70 1.08 1.81
CA ARG A 51 18.37 2.46 2.07
C ARG A 51 16.92 2.58 2.48
N THR A 52 16.62 3.60 3.29
CA THR A 52 15.26 4.00 3.54
C THR A 52 14.90 5.14 2.59
N LEU A 53 13.61 5.45 2.49
CA LEU A 53 13.21 6.61 1.71
C LEU A 53 13.87 7.87 2.22
N HIS A 54 14.01 7.97 3.54
CA HIS A 54 14.64 9.14 4.12
C HIS A 54 16.09 9.27 3.65
N THR A 55 16.85 8.19 3.72
CA THR A 55 18.25 8.25 3.31
C THR A 55 18.40 8.37 1.82
N GLU A 56 17.48 7.81 1.04
CA GLU A 56 17.50 7.98 -0.39
C GLU A 56 17.32 9.44 -0.77
N ARG A 57 16.35 10.09 -0.14
CA ARG A 57 16.06 11.49 -0.46
C ARG A 57 17.17 12.42 0.02
N THR A 58 17.61 12.24 1.26
CA THR A 58 18.63 13.14 1.80
C THR A 58 19.99 12.92 1.18
N GLY A 59 20.24 11.71 0.66
CA GLY A 59 21.49 11.44 -0.02
C GLY A 59 21.50 11.80 -1.50
N GLY A 60 20.40 12.32 -2.00
CA GLY A 60 20.36 12.75 -3.39
C GLY A 60 20.28 11.63 -4.41
N HIS A 61 19.83 10.46 -4.00
CA HIS A 61 19.76 9.32 -4.92
C HIS A 61 18.60 9.40 -5.88
N LYS A 62 17.59 10.20 -5.56
CA LYS A 62 16.44 10.39 -6.44
C LYS A 62 15.91 11.79 -6.19
N ASP A 63 15.59 12.51 -7.25
CA ASP A 63 15.11 13.87 -7.11
C ASP A 63 13.59 13.90 -7.21
N LEU A 64 13.02 15.10 -7.11
CA LEU A 64 11.57 15.25 -7.12
C LEU A 64 10.95 14.69 -8.39
N GLY A 65 11.57 14.95 -9.53
CA GLY A 65 11.04 14.41 -10.79
C GLY A 65 10.99 12.92 -10.80
N GLY A 66 12.01 12.27 -10.24
CA GLY A 66 12.03 10.82 -10.16
C GLY A 66 10.91 10.29 -9.29
N TYR A 67 10.66 10.95 -8.15
CA TYR A 67 9.56 10.51 -7.30
C TYR A 67 8.21 10.70 -7.98
N LEU A 68 8.03 11.80 -8.69
CA LEU A 68 6.77 12.03 -9.39
C LEU A 68 6.53 10.99 -10.48
N ASN A 69 7.56 10.63 -11.20
CA ASN A 69 7.42 9.58 -12.21
C ASN A 69 7.03 8.25 -11.57
N ASP A 70 7.68 7.91 -10.47
CA ASP A 70 7.37 6.66 -9.80
C ASP A 70 5.94 6.64 -9.29
N ILE A 71 5.48 7.76 -8.73
CA ILE A 71 4.12 7.84 -8.24
C ILE A 71 3.14 7.64 -9.38
N GLN A 72 3.38 8.30 -10.50
CA GLN A 72 2.46 8.17 -11.62
C GLN A 72 2.39 6.74 -12.13
N GLU A 73 3.54 6.10 -12.26
CA GLU A 73 3.56 4.71 -12.72
C GLU A 73 2.81 3.80 -11.77
N GLU A 74 2.99 3.99 -10.48
CA GLU A 74 2.30 3.15 -9.51
C GLU A 74 0.80 3.38 -9.52
N LEU A 75 0.37 4.62 -9.71
CA LEU A 75 -1.05 4.89 -9.80
C LEU A 75 -1.65 4.27 -11.07
N MET A 76 -0.91 4.29 -12.17
CA MET A 76 -1.38 3.65 -13.39
C MET A 76 -1.51 2.15 -13.19
N ASP A 77 -0.53 1.53 -12.52
CA ASP A 77 -0.63 0.11 -12.21
C ASP A 77 -1.83 -0.19 -11.33
N ALA A 78 -2.11 0.70 -10.37
CA ALA A 78 -3.26 0.51 -9.50
C ALA A 78 -4.56 0.50 -10.29
N VAL A 79 -4.68 1.38 -11.29
CA VAL A 79 -5.87 1.41 -12.12
C VAL A 79 -6.01 0.11 -12.90
N LEU A 80 -4.90 -0.40 -13.43
CA LEU A 80 -4.94 -1.67 -14.15
C LEU A 80 -5.35 -2.83 -13.25
N TYR A 81 -4.84 -2.85 -12.03
CA TYR A 81 -5.25 -3.88 -11.08
C TYR A 81 -6.73 -3.79 -10.73
N ILE A 82 -7.22 -2.57 -10.59
CA ILE A 82 -8.65 -2.38 -10.31
C ILE A 82 -9.48 -2.94 -11.47
N GLN A 83 -9.07 -2.66 -12.70
CA GLN A 83 -9.81 -3.15 -13.85
C GLN A 83 -9.79 -4.67 -13.90
N ALA A 84 -8.61 -5.26 -13.67
CA ALA A 84 -8.51 -6.70 -13.69
C ALA A 84 -9.38 -7.33 -12.61
N ALA A 85 -9.39 -6.72 -11.43
CA ALA A 85 -10.20 -7.23 -10.34
C ALA A 85 -11.68 -7.13 -10.66
N ARG A 86 -12.10 -6.02 -11.26
CA ARG A 86 -13.50 -5.85 -11.61
C ARG A 86 -13.94 -6.88 -12.65
N GLU A 87 -13.08 -7.16 -13.61
CA GLU A 87 -13.41 -8.18 -14.61
C GLU A 87 -13.49 -9.57 -13.98
N GLU A 88 -12.58 -9.85 -13.06
CA GLU A 88 -12.64 -11.12 -12.36
C GLU A 88 -13.90 -11.23 -11.51
N PHE A 89 -14.28 -10.14 -10.88
CA PHE A 89 -15.49 -10.12 -10.08
C PHE A 89 -16.72 -10.42 -10.94
N LYS A 90 -16.81 -9.81 -12.11
CA LYS A 90 -17.92 -10.07 -13.02
C LYS A 90 -17.97 -11.54 -13.42
N ASN A 91 -16.82 -12.12 -13.69
CA ASN A 91 -16.78 -13.51 -14.13
C ASN A 91 -17.23 -14.47 -13.05
N LYS A 92 -17.01 -14.11 -11.78
CA LYS A 92 -17.28 -15.05 -10.69
C LYS A 92 -18.55 -14.76 -9.92
N THR A 93 -19.18 -13.63 -10.19
CA THR A 93 -20.37 -13.21 -9.47
C THR A 93 -21.58 -13.34 -10.38
N PRO A 94 -22.76 -13.67 -9.86
CA PRO A 94 -23.96 -13.72 -10.71
C PRO A 94 -24.16 -12.41 -11.46
N ILE A 95 -24.61 -12.54 -12.68
CA ILE A 95 -24.73 -11.40 -13.57
C ILE A 95 -25.62 -10.32 -13.02
N THR A 96 -26.70 -10.70 -12.36
CA THR A 96 -27.65 -9.70 -11.88
C THR A 96 -27.00 -8.73 -10.91
N GLU A 97 -26.08 -9.22 -10.13
CA GLU A 97 -25.43 -8.34 -9.17
C GLU A 97 -24.39 -7.45 -9.83
N CYS A 98 -23.69 -7.99 -10.79
CA CYS A 98 -22.63 -7.22 -11.42
C CYS A 98 -23.15 -6.13 -12.30
N VAL A 99 -24.25 -6.41 -13.00
CA VAL A 99 -24.75 -5.48 -13.99
C VAL A 99 -25.13 -4.16 -13.35
N ASP A 100 -25.83 -4.23 -12.23
CA ASP A 100 -26.27 -2.99 -11.59
C ASP A 100 -25.10 -2.10 -11.22
N TYR A 101 -24.10 -2.72 -10.67
CA TYR A 101 -22.96 -1.96 -10.21
C TYR A 101 -22.24 -1.26 -11.35
N ASP A 102 -21.98 -1.98 -12.41
CA ASP A 102 -21.25 -1.42 -13.54
C ASP A 102 -22.09 -0.39 -14.30
N ALA A 103 -23.35 -0.68 -14.48
CA ALA A 103 -24.21 0.23 -15.21
C ALA A 103 -24.27 1.57 -14.53
N ASP A 104 -24.42 1.57 -13.23
CA ASP A 104 -24.49 2.83 -12.51
C ASP A 104 -23.24 3.64 -12.68
N TYR A 105 -22.13 2.97 -12.56
CA TYR A 105 -20.86 3.65 -12.65
C TYR A 105 -20.63 4.25 -14.02
N GLU A 106 -20.92 3.49 -15.06
CA GLU A 106 -20.71 3.96 -16.41
C GLU A 106 -21.63 5.10 -16.74
N ASP A 107 -22.87 5.01 -16.29
CA ASP A 107 -23.81 6.08 -16.55
C ASP A 107 -23.32 7.39 -15.94
N SER A 108 -22.79 7.31 -14.74
CA SER A 108 -22.28 8.51 -14.11
C SER A 108 -21.19 9.13 -14.94
N ILE A 109 -20.29 8.32 -15.43
CA ILE A 109 -19.19 8.83 -16.20
C ILE A 109 -19.65 9.44 -17.49
N ASP A 110 -20.52 8.76 -18.16
CA ASP A 110 -20.96 9.24 -19.46
C ASP A 110 -21.64 10.57 -19.40
N GLU A 111 -22.32 10.81 -18.33
CA GLU A 111 -23.11 12.03 -18.25
C GLU A 111 -22.27 13.22 -17.90
N GLU A 112 -21.09 13.00 -17.41
CA GLU A 112 -20.28 14.12 -17.16
C GLU A 112 -19.72 14.65 -18.38
#